data_3477f144964deffd0fba2a741f99791f
#
_entry.id   3477f144964deffd0fba2a741f99791f
#
_cell.length_a   1.000
_cell.length_b   1.000
_cell.length_c   1.000
_cell.angle_alpha   90.00
_cell.angle_beta   90.00
_cell.angle_gamma   90.00
#
_symmetry.space_group_name_H-M   'P 1'
#
loop_
_entity.id
_entity.type
_entity.pdbx_description
1 polymer ?
#
loop_
_entity_poly.entity_id
_entity_poly.type
_entity_poly.pdbx_seq_one_letter_code
_entity_poly.pdbx_strand_id
1 'polypeptide(L)'
;MGNKTTGDIDRNSFDFLSIIGKGGFGKVWRVRYKQNCQEFAMKEMSKAKIIEKNSVSSILGERDILAQIHHPFIINMIFSFQDEDNLYLVTNLFTGGDLRYHMNKEQSFSENETKFFMGCLILGLEVLHTNNIIHRDIKPENLVLDYKGYLKITDFGIAKKQEKQNSNETSGTPGYMAPEVMNFQNHTVAVDYFAMGVICYELMMGVRPYVGESRNEIKEKILARQIVIKSHEIPSGWSKDAADFINNLIQRKPSSRLGFKGINQIKQHKWFNHFSWKDLYNMRIESPYIPSYEDNFDSNYCEREDNISQQEQELLNKIKSSEQYKTIFKNFLFFNMYDERSNSQKTFINPHKKYEEKQAYSSPQKLKSTIPQLSDEAKETNKFNLFSPRNNKIKHHI
;
A
#
# COMPACT_ATOMS: atom_id res chain seq x y z
N MET A 1 -4.05 -27.39 -33.48
CA MET A 1 -3.54 -27.51 -32.10
C MET A 1 -2.19 -26.77 -32.10
N GLY A 2 -2.20 -25.49 -31.74
CA GLY A 2 -0.99 -24.69 -31.69
C GLY A 2 -0.21 -25.03 -30.42
N ASN A 3 1.09 -25.26 -30.57
CA ASN A 3 2.02 -25.41 -29.46
C ASN A 3 1.95 -24.14 -28.58
N LYS A 4 1.32 -24.20 -27.41
CA LYS A 4 1.50 -23.20 -26.37
C LYS A 4 2.94 -23.32 -25.90
N THR A 5 3.75 -22.34 -26.25
CA THR A 5 5.06 -22.14 -25.68
C THR A 5 4.89 -21.93 -24.17
N THR A 6 5.67 -22.63 -23.37
CA THR A 6 5.78 -22.48 -21.92
C THR A 6 6.11 -21.00 -21.59
N GLY A 7 5.08 -20.15 -21.33
CA GLY A 7 5.36 -18.75 -21.01
C GLY A 7 4.19 -17.78 -20.87
N ASP A 8 3.01 -18.09 -21.38
CA ASP A 8 1.92 -17.09 -21.35
C ASP A 8 0.99 -17.37 -20.14
N ILE A 9 1.22 -16.65 -19.04
CA ILE A 9 0.29 -16.64 -17.90
C ILE A 9 -0.86 -15.70 -18.25
N ASP A 10 -2.08 -16.23 -18.14
CA ASP A 10 -3.33 -15.53 -18.37
C ASP A 10 -4.32 -15.80 -17.21
N ARG A 11 -5.51 -15.21 -17.29
CA ARG A 11 -6.59 -15.42 -16.33
C ARG A 11 -6.98 -16.90 -16.19
N ASN A 12 -6.90 -17.68 -17.25
CA ASN A 12 -7.26 -19.10 -17.27
C ASN A 12 -6.22 -19.98 -16.57
N SER A 13 -5.03 -19.45 -16.28
CA SER A 13 -3.98 -20.14 -15.53
C SER A 13 -4.32 -20.29 -14.05
N PHE A 14 -5.43 -19.67 -13.58
CA PHE A 14 -5.83 -19.64 -12.17
C PHE A 14 -7.28 -20.16 -11.99
N ASP A 15 -7.52 -20.80 -10.84
CA ASP A 15 -8.85 -21.05 -10.30
C ASP A 15 -9.20 -19.92 -9.33
N PHE A 16 -10.35 -19.28 -9.53
CA PHE A 16 -10.86 -18.21 -8.67
C PHE A 16 -11.63 -18.82 -7.51
N LEU A 17 -11.16 -18.62 -6.28
CA LEU A 17 -11.70 -19.29 -5.09
C LEU A 17 -12.73 -18.40 -4.36
N SER A 18 -12.31 -17.21 -3.95
CA SER A 18 -13.17 -16.26 -3.22
C SER A 18 -12.71 -14.82 -3.42
N ILE A 19 -13.62 -13.86 -3.22
CA ILE A 19 -13.27 -12.44 -3.14
C ILE A 19 -12.80 -12.16 -1.71
N ILE A 20 -11.60 -11.57 -1.57
CA ILE A 20 -10.98 -11.24 -0.28
C ILE A 20 -10.84 -9.74 -0.07
N GLY A 21 -11.24 -8.92 -1.05
CA GLY A 21 -11.22 -7.47 -0.94
C GLY A 21 -11.85 -6.79 -2.14
N LYS A 22 -12.23 -5.52 -1.97
CA LYS A 22 -12.69 -4.63 -3.05
C LYS A 22 -11.86 -3.36 -3.04
N GLY A 23 -11.43 -2.94 -4.24
CA GLY A 23 -10.70 -1.70 -4.46
C GLY A 23 -11.48 -0.73 -5.35
N GLY A 24 -10.97 0.48 -5.48
CA GLY A 24 -11.59 1.52 -6.31
C GLY A 24 -11.68 1.19 -7.81
N PHE A 25 -10.93 0.22 -8.29
CA PHE A 25 -10.86 -0.18 -9.70
C PHE A 25 -11.40 -1.59 -9.95
N GLY A 26 -11.62 -2.41 -8.91
CA GLY A 26 -12.08 -3.79 -9.07
C GLY A 26 -12.04 -4.59 -7.78
N LYS A 27 -11.72 -5.86 -7.87
CA LYS A 27 -11.79 -6.86 -6.80
C LYS A 27 -10.41 -7.44 -6.52
N VAL A 28 -10.22 -7.93 -5.30
CA VAL A 28 -9.08 -8.77 -4.94
C VAL A 28 -9.59 -10.17 -4.69
N TRP A 29 -9.06 -11.11 -5.43
CA TRP A 29 -9.43 -12.51 -5.40
C TRP A 29 -8.38 -13.34 -4.67
N ARG A 30 -8.79 -14.32 -3.91
CA ARG A 30 -8.00 -15.50 -3.59
C ARG A 30 -8.04 -16.42 -4.78
N VAL A 31 -6.90 -16.73 -5.36
CA VAL A 31 -6.80 -17.59 -6.56
C VAL A 31 -5.80 -18.71 -6.32
N ARG A 32 -6.01 -19.85 -7.02
CA ARG A 32 -5.05 -20.96 -7.03
C ARG A 32 -4.43 -21.09 -8.41
N TYR A 33 -3.11 -21.07 -8.48
CA TYR A 33 -2.38 -21.27 -9.72
C TYR A 33 -2.39 -22.75 -10.10
N LYS A 34 -2.96 -23.08 -11.27
CA LYS A 34 -3.23 -24.47 -11.70
C LYS A 34 -1.98 -25.31 -11.85
N GLN A 35 -0.83 -24.70 -12.18
CA GLN A 35 0.40 -25.42 -12.44
C GLN A 35 1.02 -26.07 -11.18
N ASN A 36 0.92 -25.42 -10.02
CA ASN A 36 1.56 -25.87 -8.79
C ASN A 36 0.61 -25.92 -7.57
N CYS A 37 -0.68 -25.60 -7.77
CA CYS A 37 -1.70 -25.53 -6.72
C CYS A 37 -1.42 -24.50 -5.61
N GLN A 38 -0.49 -23.57 -5.82
CA GLN A 38 -0.18 -22.51 -4.86
C GLN A 38 -1.25 -21.40 -4.92
N GLU A 39 -1.57 -20.82 -3.75
CA GLU A 39 -2.58 -19.77 -3.64
C GLU A 39 -1.93 -18.39 -3.59
N PHE A 40 -2.62 -17.43 -4.19
CA PHE A 40 -2.20 -16.06 -4.35
C PHE A 40 -3.35 -15.07 -4.13
N ALA A 41 -3.03 -13.83 -3.87
CA ALA A 41 -3.97 -12.71 -4.00
C ALA A 41 -3.85 -12.12 -5.41
N MET A 42 -4.99 -11.96 -6.09
CA MET A 42 -5.04 -11.37 -7.44
C MET A 42 -5.93 -10.13 -7.44
N LYS A 43 -5.34 -8.96 -7.66
CA LYS A 43 -6.04 -7.68 -7.84
C LYS A 43 -6.47 -7.57 -9.30
N GLU A 44 -7.76 -7.72 -9.57
CA GLU A 44 -8.40 -7.54 -10.88
C GLU A 44 -8.89 -6.09 -10.99
N MET A 45 -8.47 -5.37 -12.02
CA MET A 45 -8.72 -3.93 -12.17
C MET A 45 -9.26 -3.61 -13.56
N SER A 46 -10.46 -3.01 -13.64
CA SER A 46 -11.07 -2.60 -14.89
C SER A 46 -10.27 -1.46 -15.55
N LYS A 47 -9.84 -1.64 -16.80
CA LYS A 47 -9.18 -0.61 -17.62
C LYS A 47 -10.06 0.63 -17.80
N ALA A 48 -11.38 0.42 -17.95
CA ALA A 48 -12.34 1.51 -18.05
C ALA A 48 -12.33 2.39 -16.80
N LYS A 49 -12.45 1.77 -15.60
CA LYS A 49 -12.42 2.51 -14.32
C LYS A 49 -11.08 3.24 -14.09
N ILE A 50 -9.97 2.64 -14.52
CA ILE A 50 -8.64 3.26 -14.42
C ILE A 50 -8.56 4.53 -15.28
N ILE A 51 -9.05 4.46 -16.52
CA ILE A 51 -9.05 5.60 -17.46
C ILE A 51 -10.04 6.67 -16.99
N GLU A 52 -11.26 6.29 -16.63
CA GLU A 52 -12.30 7.21 -16.13
C GLU A 52 -11.78 8.04 -14.93
N LYS A 53 -11.08 7.39 -14.01
CA LYS A 53 -10.51 8.04 -12.82
C LYS A 53 -9.14 8.69 -13.04
N ASN A 54 -8.67 8.77 -14.29
CA ASN A 54 -7.34 9.31 -14.64
C ASN A 54 -6.20 8.70 -13.83
N SER A 55 -6.26 7.38 -13.54
CA SER A 55 -5.36 6.68 -12.61
C SER A 55 -4.33 5.80 -13.31
N VAL A 56 -4.15 5.93 -14.62
CA VAL A 56 -3.21 5.10 -15.41
C VAL A 56 -1.80 5.17 -14.84
N SER A 57 -1.28 6.37 -14.59
CA SER A 57 0.07 6.58 -14.05
C SER A 57 0.26 5.95 -12.66
N SER A 58 -0.78 5.98 -11.82
CA SER A 58 -0.76 5.36 -10.49
C SER A 58 -0.65 3.84 -10.58
N ILE A 59 -1.47 3.21 -11.43
CA ILE A 59 -1.48 1.74 -11.59
C ILE A 59 -0.18 1.23 -12.24
N LEU A 60 0.34 1.93 -13.25
CA LEU A 60 1.64 1.60 -13.83
C LEU A 60 2.77 1.81 -12.83
N GLY A 61 2.71 2.88 -12.04
CA GLY A 61 3.66 3.14 -10.95
C GLY A 61 3.64 2.08 -9.86
N GLU A 62 2.46 1.62 -9.42
CA GLU A 62 2.29 0.51 -8.46
C GLU A 62 2.99 -0.75 -8.99
N ARG A 63 2.71 -1.14 -10.24
CA ARG A 63 3.33 -2.30 -10.88
C ARG A 63 4.85 -2.15 -10.98
N ASP A 64 5.35 -0.98 -11.38
CA ASP A 64 6.78 -0.73 -11.55
C ASP A 64 7.54 -0.77 -10.21
N ILE A 65 6.96 -0.25 -9.15
CA ILE A 65 7.51 -0.34 -7.79
C ILE A 65 7.57 -1.80 -7.35
N LEU A 66 6.48 -2.54 -7.48
CA LEU A 66 6.41 -3.94 -7.08
C LEU A 66 7.32 -4.85 -7.91
N ALA A 67 7.58 -4.50 -9.17
CA ALA A 67 8.52 -5.23 -10.04
C ALA A 67 10.00 -5.03 -9.63
N GLN A 68 10.31 -3.91 -8.97
CA GLN A 68 11.69 -3.56 -8.59
C GLN A 68 12.05 -4.01 -7.18
N ILE A 69 11.06 -4.19 -6.29
CA ILE A 69 11.30 -4.43 -4.88
C ILE A 69 10.90 -5.86 -4.50
N HIS A 70 11.86 -6.59 -3.94
CA HIS A 70 11.63 -7.87 -3.30
C HIS A 70 12.18 -7.81 -1.87
N HIS A 71 11.30 -7.95 -0.86
CA HIS A 71 11.68 -7.77 0.53
C HIS A 71 10.77 -8.56 1.49
N PRO A 72 11.30 -9.13 2.61
CA PRO A 72 10.50 -9.91 3.56
C PRO A 72 9.30 -9.16 4.15
N PHE A 73 9.37 -7.83 4.30
CA PHE A 73 8.35 -6.99 4.93
C PHE A 73 7.58 -6.11 3.92
N ILE A 74 7.61 -6.48 2.65
CA ILE A 74 6.80 -5.87 1.59
C ILE A 74 6.06 -6.98 0.85
N ILE A 75 4.84 -6.69 0.41
CA ILE A 75 4.12 -7.60 -0.47
C ILE A 75 4.90 -7.77 -1.78
N ASN A 76 5.16 -9.02 -2.18
CA ASN A 76 5.91 -9.30 -3.40
C ASN A 76 4.95 -9.64 -4.54
N MET A 77 5.15 -8.98 -5.69
CA MET A 77 4.43 -9.31 -6.91
C MET A 77 5.07 -10.56 -7.55
N ILE A 78 4.22 -11.51 -7.93
CA ILE A 78 4.63 -12.76 -8.58
C ILE A 78 4.39 -12.66 -10.07
N PHE A 79 3.20 -12.16 -10.48
CA PHE A 79 2.84 -11.94 -11.86
C PHE A 79 2.11 -10.62 -12.04
N SER A 80 2.24 -10.01 -13.22
CA SER A 80 1.25 -9.08 -13.72
C SER A 80 0.97 -9.38 -15.19
N PHE A 81 -0.29 -9.31 -15.57
CA PHE A 81 -0.75 -9.55 -16.94
C PHE A 81 -2.05 -8.79 -17.20
N GLN A 82 -2.56 -8.87 -18.41
CA GLN A 82 -3.79 -8.19 -18.81
C GLN A 82 -4.57 -9.04 -19.82
N ASP A 83 -5.88 -8.83 -19.86
CA ASP A 83 -6.74 -9.23 -20.96
C ASP A 83 -7.28 -8.00 -21.70
N GLU A 84 -8.36 -8.15 -22.48
CA GLU A 84 -8.97 -7.04 -23.21
C GLU A 84 -9.52 -5.95 -22.27
N ASP A 85 -10.13 -6.35 -21.13
CA ASP A 85 -10.92 -5.49 -20.26
C ASP A 85 -10.20 -5.11 -18.95
N ASN A 86 -9.30 -5.96 -18.46
CA ASN A 86 -8.73 -5.87 -17.12
C ASN A 86 -7.20 -5.94 -17.10
N LEU A 87 -6.65 -5.39 -16.01
CA LEU A 87 -5.28 -5.58 -15.56
C LEU A 87 -5.29 -6.47 -14.31
N TYR A 88 -4.29 -7.33 -14.19
CA TYR A 88 -4.13 -8.27 -13.07
C TYR A 88 -2.77 -8.11 -12.40
N LEU A 89 -2.77 -7.90 -11.07
CA LEU A 89 -1.58 -7.98 -10.22
C LEU A 89 -1.73 -9.19 -9.30
N VAL A 90 -0.82 -10.14 -9.41
CA VAL A 90 -0.79 -11.35 -8.58
C VAL A 90 0.34 -11.23 -7.58
N THR A 91 0.02 -11.35 -6.29
CA THR A 91 0.95 -11.19 -5.17
C THR A 91 0.85 -12.39 -4.22
N ASN A 92 1.80 -12.48 -3.28
CA ASN A 92 1.66 -13.43 -2.19
C ASN A 92 0.33 -13.22 -1.47
N LEU A 93 -0.29 -14.32 -1.05
CA LEU A 93 -1.49 -14.32 -0.21
C LEU A 93 -1.07 -14.29 1.26
N PHE A 94 -1.63 -13.35 2.03
CA PHE A 94 -1.46 -13.26 3.47
C PHE A 94 -2.82 -13.44 4.15
N THR A 95 -2.96 -14.50 4.94
CA THR A 95 -4.23 -14.90 5.55
C THR A 95 -4.40 -14.37 6.97
N GLY A 96 -3.39 -13.71 7.51
CA GLY A 96 -3.43 -13.16 8.87
C GLY A 96 -4.32 -11.92 9.03
N GLY A 97 -4.84 -11.33 7.94
CA GLY A 97 -5.62 -10.08 7.98
C GLY A 97 -4.76 -8.83 8.10
N ASP A 98 -5.39 -7.66 8.04
CA ASP A 98 -4.70 -6.39 8.22
C ASP A 98 -4.65 -5.95 9.70
N LEU A 99 -3.74 -5.03 10.00
CA LEU A 99 -3.54 -4.56 11.37
C LEU A 99 -4.77 -3.83 11.93
N ARG A 100 -5.59 -3.19 11.07
CA ARG A 100 -6.85 -2.55 11.50
C ARG A 100 -7.83 -3.56 12.03
N TYR A 101 -7.99 -4.70 11.34
CA TYR A 101 -8.82 -5.80 11.80
C TYR A 101 -8.41 -6.25 13.21
N HIS A 102 -7.11 -6.44 13.44
CA HIS A 102 -6.59 -6.85 14.75
C HIS A 102 -6.74 -5.76 15.81
N MET A 103 -6.51 -4.50 15.48
CA MET A 103 -6.73 -3.37 16.41
C MET A 103 -8.20 -3.24 16.84
N ASN A 104 -9.13 -3.56 15.97
CA ASN A 104 -10.56 -3.55 16.30
C ASN A 104 -10.95 -4.74 17.19
N LYS A 105 -10.28 -5.89 17.00
CA LYS A 105 -10.55 -7.13 17.75
C LYS A 105 -9.92 -7.10 19.14
N GLU A 106 -8.64 -6.76 19.25
CA GLU A 106 -7.85 -6.88 20.48
C GLU A 106 -7.93 -5.63 21.37
N GLN A 107 -8.41 -4.49 20.85
CA GLN A 107 -8.54 -3.19 21.51
C GLN A 107 -7.21 -2.58 22.03
N SER A 108 -6.21 -3.38 22.37
CA SER A 108 -4.89 -2.91 22.82
C SER A 108 -3.81 -3.94 22.53
N PHE A 109 -2.59 -3.45 22.32
CA PHE A 109 -1.40 -4.27 22.12
C PHE A 109 -0.38 -3.99 23.21
N SER A 110 0.43 -4.99 23.56
CA SER A 110 1.57 -4.81 24.44
C SER A 110 2.69 -4.01 23.74
N GLU A 111 3.58 -3.43 24.56
CA GLU A 111 4.77 -2.76 24.04
C GLU A 111 5.65 -3.70 23.20
N ASN A 112 5.76 -4.98 23.57
CA ASN A 112 6.59 -5.95 22.87
C ASN A 112 6.01 -6.29 21.47
N GLU A 113 4.69 -6.51 21.36
CA GLU A 113 4.00 -6.72 20.10
C GLU A 113 4.14 -5.50 19.19
N THR A 114 3.91 -4.32 19.74
CA THR A 114 4.04 -3.07 18.99
C THR A 114 5.48 -2.84 18.52
N LYS A 115 6.47 -3.09 19.36
CA LYS A 115 7.89 -2.98 19.00
C LYS A 115 8.26 -3.91 17.84
N PHE A 116 7.75 -5.14 17.85
CA PHE A 116 7.94 -6.10 16.78
C PHE A 116 7.31 -5.62 15.46
N PHE A 117 6.05 -5.16 15.49
CA PHE A 117 5.39 -4.61 14.31
C PHE A 117 6.11 -3.39 13.76
N MET A 118 6.53 -2.47 14.63
CA MET A 118 7.33 -1.30 14.20
C MET A 118 8.67 -1.73 13.62
N GLY A 119 9.31 -2.77 14.15
CA GLY A 119 10.52 -3.33 13.58
C GLY A 119 10.32 -3.82 12.14
N CYS A 120 9.27 -4.58 11.87
CA CYS A 120 8.90 -5.04 10.53
C CYS A 120 8.65 -3.85 9.59
N LEU A 121 7.86 -2.86 10.05
CA LEU A 121 7.53 -1.66 9.29
C LEU A 121 8.78 -0.83 8.97
N ILE A 122 9.70 -0.65 9.93
CA ILE A 122 10.98 0.07 9.74
C ILE A 122 11.81 -0.59 8.64
N LEU A 123 11.97 -1.92 8.64
CA LEU A 123 12.74 -2.62 7.61
C LEU A 123 12.06 -2.54 6.23
N GLY A 124 10.72 -2.60 6.18
CA GLY A 124 9.97 -2.38 4.95
C GLY A 124 10.13 -0.96 4.40
N LEU A 125 10.04 0.08 5.27
CA LEU A 125 10.27 1.46 4.87
C LEU A 125 11.73 1.74 4.48
N GLU A 126 12.69 1.08 5.11
CA GLU A 126 14.11 1.22 4.78
C GLU A 126 14.39 0.92 3.31
N VAL A 127 13.88 -0.19 2.79
CA VAL A 127 14.10 -0.54 1.37
C VAL A 127 13.36 0.40 0.43
N LEU A 128 12.15 0.86 0.75
CA LEU A 128 11.43 1.85 -0.04
C LEU A 128 12.20 3.17 -0.11
N HIS A 129 12.58 3.71 1.03
CA HIS A 129 13.25 5.00 1.13
C HIS A 129 14.67 4.99 0.55
N THR A 130 15.39 3.86 0.65
CA THR A 130 16.70 3.70 -0.02
C THR A 130 16.56 3.74 -1.54
N ASN A 131 15.42 3.29 -2.08
CA ASN A 131 15.09 3.39 -3.50
C ASN A 131 14.39 4.70 -3.87
N ASN A 132 14.40 5.70 -2.96
CA ASN A 132 13.72 6.98 -3.12
C ASN A 132 12.22 6.86 -3.39
N ILE A 133 11.55 5.88 -2.82
CA ILE A 133 10.10 5.67 -2.93
C ILE A 133 9.45 6.08 -1.62
N ILE A 134 8.46 6.97 -1.69
CA ILE A 134 7.59 7.36 -0.58
C ILE A 134 6.29 6.56 -0.73
N HIS A 135 5.83 5.89 0.33
CA HIS A 135 4.60 5.10 0.30
C HIS A 135 3.35 5.99 0.33
N ARG A 136 3.33 7.02 1.18
CA ARG A 136 2.30 8.07 1.33
C ARG A 136 0.96 7.64 1.91
N ASP A 137 0.71 6.35 2.07
CA ASP A 137 -0.53 5.83 2.70
C ASP A 137 -0.23 4.72 3.72
N ILE A 138 0.79 4.93 4.56
CA ILE A 138 1.05 4.04 5.70
C ILE A 138 -0.08 4.19 6.71
N LYS A 139 -0.85 3.10 6.89
CA LYS A 139 -1.98 2.99 7.83
C LYS A 139 -2.23 1.52 8.16
N PRO A 140 -2.94 1.21 9.25
CA PRO A 140 -3.17 -0.18 9.66
C PRO A 140 -3.83 -1.07 8.60
N GLU A 141 -4.71 -0.50 7.76
CA GLU A 141 -5.38 -1.21 6.66
C GLU A 141 -4.43 -1.65 5.55
N ASN A 142 -3.27 -1.00 5.42
CA ASN A 142 -2.23 -1.31 4.44
C ASN A 142 -1.05 -2.09 5.05
N LEU A 143 -1.22 -2.64 6.24
CA LEU A 143 -0.25 -3.45 6.96
C LEU A 143 -0.86 -4.82 7.25
N VAL A 144 -0.46 -5.85 6.49
CA VAL A 144 -1.02 -7.19 6.58
C VAL A 144 -0.09 -8.12 7.37
N LEU A 145 -0.67 -9.07 8.10
CA LEU A 145 0.06 -10.09 8.85
C LEU A 145 0.14 -11.39 8.05
N ASP A 146 1.29 -12.04 8.06
CA ASP A 146 1.37 -13.43 7.64
C ASP A 146 0.95 -14.38 8.78
N TYR A 147 0.86 -15.66 8.49
CA TYR A 147 0.46 -16.69 9.45
C TYR A 147 1.41 -16.84 10.66
N LYS A 148 2.62 -16.30 10.57
CA LYS A 148 3.60 -16.23 11.66
C LYS A 148 3.56 -14.91 12.43
N GLY A 149 2.67 -14.00 12.09
CA GLY A 149 2.54 -12.70 12.72
C GLY A 149 3.53 -11.64 12.26
N TYR A 150 4.27 -11.88 11.16
CA TYR A 150 5.13 -10.83 10.58
C TYR A 150 4.30 -9.85 9.77
N LEU A 151 4.51 -8.55 10.04
CA LEU A 151 3.82 -7.47 9.37
C LEU A 151 4.49 -7.11 8.04
N LYS A 152 3.68 -6.89 7.00
CA LYS A 152 4.13 -6.54 5.65
C LYS A 152 3.36 -5.33 5.11
N ILE A 153 4.06 -4.47 4.39
CA ILE A 153 3.49 -3.29 3.73
C ILE A 153 2.84 -3.73 2.42
N THR A 154 1.61 -3.25 2.18
CA THR A 154 0.83 -3.47 0.96
C THR A 154 0.26 -2.17 0.42
N ASP A 155 -0.38 -2.21 -0.75
CA ASP A 155 -1.05 -1.11 -1.44
C ASP A 155 -0.14 0.06 -1.81
N PHE A 156 0.48 -0.04 -2.99
CA PHE A 156 1.36 0.98 -3.56
C PHE A 156 0.64 1.92 -4.54
N GLY A 157 -0.70 1.92 -4.53
CA GLY A 157 -1.53 2.67 -5.48
C GLY A 157 -1.29 4.17 -5.51
N ILE A 158 -0.74 4.76 -4.44
CA ILE A 158 -0.33 6.16 -4.40
C ILE A 158 1.15 6.37 -4.05
N ALA A 159 1.93 5.28 -3.98
CA ALA A 159 3.37 5.37 -3.77
C ALA A 159 4.06 6.04 -4.97
N LYS A 160 5.12 6.80 -4.71
CA LYS A 160 5.84 7.53 -5.76
C LYS A 160 7.33 7.65 -5.46
N LYS A 161 8.13 7.79 -6.52
CA LYS A 161 9.52 8.25 -6.37
C LYS A 161 9.53 9.68 -5.85
N GLN A 162 10.43 9.94 -4.91
CA GLN A 162 10.59 11.26 -4.31
C GLN A 162 11.04 12.28 -5.37
N GLU A 163 10.27 13.36 -5.52
CA GLU A 163 10.57 14.48 -6.39
C GLU A 163 10.89 15.73 -5.56
N LYS A 164 11.65 16.68 -6.15
CA LYS A 164 12.00 17.94 -5.47
C LYS A 164 10.79 18.85 -5.27
N GLN A 165 9.82 18.79 -6.18
CA GLN A 165 8.57 19.57 -6.14
C GLN A 165 7.39 18.62 -6.19
N ASN A 166 6.72 18.44 -5.06
CA ASN A 166 5.58 17.54 -4.91
C ASN A 166 4.46 18.14 -4.03
N SER A 167 4.46 19.46 -3.82
CA SER A 167 3.49 20.15 -2.98
C SER A 167 2.04 19.99 -3.43
N ASN A 168 1.80 19.75 -4.73
CA ASN A 168 0.46 19.52 -5.28
C ASN A 168 -0.07 18.09 -5.03
N GLU A 169 0.75 17.23 -4.46
CA GLU A 169 0.42 15.81 -4.22
C GLU A 169 -0.08 15.62 -2.79
N THR A 170 -1.39 15.72 -2.60
CA THR A 170 -2.04 15.64 -1.27
C THR A 170 -2.82 14.34 -1.06
N SER A 171 -2.32 13.25 -1.61
CA SER A 171 -2.91 11.92 -1.45
C SER A 171 -2.59 11.32 -0.09
N GLY A 172 -3.46 10.42 0.39
CA GLY A 172 -3.31 9.69 1.64
C GLY A 172 -4.54 9.76 2.53
N THR A 173 -4.52 9.00 3.61
CA THR A 173 -5.63 8.89 4.58
C THR A 173 -5.50 9.97 5.66
N PRO A 174 -6.47 10.88 5.82
CA PRO A 174 -6.32 12.08 6.67
C PRO A 174 -5.82 11.83 8.09
N GLY A 175 -6.26 10.74 8.74
CA GLY A 175 -5.88 10.42 10.11
C GLY A 175 -4.40 10.05 10.32
N TYR A 176 -3.68 9.71 9.23
CA TYR A 176 -2.27 9.30 9.23
C TYR A 176 -1.39 10.26 8.42
N MET A 177 -2.00 11.19 7.71
CA MET A 177 -1.32 12.12 6.82
C MET A 177 -0.49 13.14 7.61
N ALA A 178 0.74 13.35 7.19
CA ALA A 178 1.63 14.33 7.80
C ALA A 178 1.16 15.77 7.56
N PRO A 179 1.43 16.72 8.50
CA PRO A 179 0.97 18.11 8.41
C PRO A 179 1.41 18.83 7.14
N GLU A 180 2.63 18.60 6.69
CA GLU A 180 3.19 19.21 5.48
C GLU A 180 2.42 18.81 4.22
N VAL A 181 1.94 17.54 4.13
CA VAL A 181 1.11 17.06 3.02
C VAL A 181 -0.27 17.73 3.06
N MET A 182 -0.89 17.84 4.24
CA MET A 182 -2.17 18.52 4.41
C MET A 182 -2.12 20.01 4.06
N ASN A 183 -0.93 20.63 4.22
CA ASN A 183 -0.69 22.04 3.94
C ASN A 183 -0.12 22.32 2.56
N PHE A 184 -0.16 21.35 1.64
CA PHE A 184 0.34 21.53 0.28
C PHE A 184 1.82 21.96 0.22
N GLN A 185 2.64 21.41 1.13
CA GLN A 185 4.06 21.67 1.18
C GLN A 185 4.85 20.52 0.54
N ASN A 186 6.05 20.83 0.06
CA ASN A 186 6.96 19.78 -0.39
C ASN A 186 7.30 18.85 0.77
N HIS A 187 7.29 17.58 0.47
CA HIS A 187 7.46 16.52 1.46
C HIS A 187 8.49 15.46 1.01
N THR A 188 9.00 14.73 1.96
CA THR A 188 10.02 13.70 1.79
C THR A 188 9.53 12.39 2.38
N VAL A 189 10.39 11.36 2.39
CA VAL A 189 10.13 10.08 3.09
C VAL A 189 9.71 10.25 4.56
N ALA A 190 9.97 11.41 5.17
CA ALA A 190 9.60 11.71 6.55
C ALA A 190 8.07 11.66 6.79
N VAL A 191 7.23 11.74 5.76
CA VAL A 191 5.77 11.60 5.89
C VAL A 191 5.37 10.19 6.32
N ASP A 192 6.09 9.16 5.83
CA ASP A 192 5.84 7.77 6.22
C ASP A 192 6.24 7.52 7.69
N TYR A 193 7.26 8.23 8.19
CA TYR A 193 7.65 8.17 9.62
C TYR A 193 6.61 8.83 10.53
N PHE A 194 5.97 9.92 10.08
CA PHE A 194 4.86 10.51 10.81
C PHE A 194 3.70 9.51 10.91
N ALA A 195 3.31 8.90 9.80
CA ALA A 195 2.25 7.89 9.75
C ALA A 195 2.56 6.69 10.66
N MET A 196 3.80 6.18 10.63
CA MET A 196 4.29 5.14 11.56
C MET A 196 4.15 5.57 13.02
N GLY A 197 4.48 6.83 13.33
CA GLY A 197 4.31 7.39 14.68
C GLY A 197 2.84 7.43 15.11
N VAL A 198 1.92 7.79 14.20
CA VAL A 198 0.47 7.77 14.45
C VAL A 198 -0.02 6.36 14.74
N ILE A 199 0.43 5.35 13.97
CA ILE A 199 0.07 3.94 14.21
C ILE A 199 0.59 3.49 15.58
N CYS A 200 1.85 3.78 15.89
CA CYS A 200 2.45 3.42 17.19
C CYS A 200 1.72 4.09 18.35
N TYR A 201 1.29 5.35 18.20
CA TYR A 201 0.45 6.06 19.17
C TYR A 201 -0.90 5.35 19.34
N GLU A 202 -1.56 4.98 18.24
CA GLU A 202 -2.86 4.32 18.27
C GLU A 202 -2.78 2.93 18.91
N LEU A 203 -1.70 2.17 18.68
CA LEU A 203 -1.44 0.88 19.34
C LEU A 203 -1.21 1.03 20.85
N MET A 204 -0.56 2.12 21.29
CA MET A 204 -0.33 2.41 22.70
C MET A 204 -1.58 2.93 23.41
N MET A 205 -2.30 3.87 22.79
CA MET A 205 -3.34 4.67 23.44
C MET A 205 -4.76 4.17 23.12
N GLY A 206 -4.92 3.23 22.18
CA GLY A 206 -6.22 2.75 21.68
C GLY A 206 -6.98 3.73 20.79
N VAL A 207 -6.46 4.95 20.59
CA VAL A 207 -7.07 6.01 19.76
C VAL A 207 -5.99 6.77 19.01
N ARG A 208 -6.35 7.34 17.84
CA ARG A 208 -5.43 8.19 17.09
C ARG A 208 -5.17 9.52 17.80
N PRO A 209 -3.98 10.12 17.63
CA PRO A 209 -3.62 11.39 18.27
C PRO A 209 -4.51 12.55 17.79
N TYR A 210 -4.96 12.48 16.55
CA TYR A 210 -5.82 13.49 15.94
C TYR A 210 -7.03 12.80 15.28
N VAL A 211 -8.23 13.08 15.81
CA VAL A 211 -9.50 12.54 15.34
C VAL A 211 -10.44 13.69 14.97
N GLY A 212 -11.28 13.50 13.94
CA GLY A 212 -12.26 14.47 13.48
C GLY A 212 -13.21 13.82 12.50
N GLU A 213 -14.38 14.45 12.28
CA GLU A 213 -15.40 13.98 11.36
C GLU A 213 -15.07 14.32 9.90
N SER A 214 -14.19 15.30 9.68
CA SER A 214 -13.75 15.73 8.36
C SER A 214 -12.23 15.88 8.27
N ARG A 215 -11.71 15.85 7.03
CA ARG A 215 -10.29 16.14 6.74
C ARG A 215 -9.88 17.52 7.27
N ASN A 216 -10.76 18.52 7.15
CA ASN A 216 -10.48 19.89 7.60
C ASN A 216 -10.38 19.95 9.13
N GLU A 217 -11.27 19.30 9.86
CA GLU A 217 -11.23 19.24 11.31
C GLU A 217 -9.95 18.55 11.82
N ILE A 218 -9.56 17.42 11.20
CA ILE A 218 -8.29 16.74 11.54
C ILE A 218 -7.11 17.69 11.28
N LYS A 219 -7.10 18.37 10.13
CA LYS A 219 -6.07 19.35 9.78
C LYS A 219 -5.97 20.47 10.81
N GLU A 220 -7.09 21.07 11.20
CA GLU A 220 -7.15 22.13 12.20
C GLU A 220 -6.58 21.65 13.54
N LYS A 221 -6.96 20.45 14.00
CA LYS A 221 -6.44 19.85 15.25
C LYS A 221 -4.92 19.61 15.18
N ILE A 222 -4.42 19.10 14.07
CA ILE A 222 -2.97 18.92 13.85
C ILE A 222 -2.24 20.27 13.89
N LEU A 223 -2.80 21.31 13.27
CA LEU A 223 -2.18 22.64 13.22
C LEU A 223 -2.27 23.39 14.55
N ALA A 224 -3.35 23.21 15.28
CA ALA A 224 -3.58 23.90 16.55
C ALA A 224 -2.62 23.43 17.65
N ARG A 225 -2.34 22.12 17.75
CA ARG A 225 -1.60 21.58 18.87
C ARG A 225 -0.68 20.42 18.49
N GLN A 226 0.57 20.47 18.97
CA GLN A 226 1.45 19.30 19.02
C GLN A 226 0.99 18.35 20.14
N ILE A 227 0.64 17.12 19.80
CA ILE A 227 0.36 16.07 20.81
C ILE A 227 1.71 15.56 21.33
N VAL A 228 1.76 15.34 22.65
CA VAL A 228 2.92 14.78 23.36
C VAL A 228 2.38 13.87 24.45
N ILE A 229 2.79 12.61 24.46
CA ILE A 229 2.52 11.66 25.55
C ILE A 229 3.36 12.05 26.74
N LYS A 230 2.72 12.46 27.85
CA LYS A 230 3.39 12.80 29.10
C LYS A 230 3.61 11.55 29.95
N SER A 231 4.57 11.61 30.88
CA SER A 231 4.94 10.45 31.70
C SER A 231 3.78 9.83 32.49
N HIS A 232 2.80 10.64 32.92
CA HIS A 232 1.62 10.16 33.62
C HIS A 232 0.50 9.63 32.73
N GLU A 233 0.60 9.84 31.42
CA GLU A 233 -0.34 9.36 30.41
C GLU A 233 0.09 8.01 29.82
N ILE A 234 1.31 7.54 30.14
CA ILE A 234 1.83 6.27 29.64
C ILE A 234 1.04 5.12 30.26
N PRO A 235 0.42 4.24 29.47
CA PRO A 235 -0.33 3.11 29.98
C PRO A 235 0.57 2.12 30.74
N SER A 236 -0.03 1.38 31.69
CA SER A 236 0.67 0.32 32.37
C SER A 236 1.25 -0.71 31.39
N GLY A 237 2.48 -1.16 31.63
CA GLY A 237 3.19 -2.09 30.74
C GLY A 237 3.95 -1.43 29.59
N TRP A 238 3.89 -0.08 29.46
CA TRP A 238 4.64 0.67 28.47
C TRP A 238 5.77 1.50 29.08
N SER A 239 6.89 1.59 28.35
CA SER A 239 8.08 2.31 28.81
C SER A 239 8.05 3.80 28.42
N LYS A 240 8.85 4.60 29.13
CA LYS A 240 9.12 6.00 28.74
C LYS A 240 9.84 6.09 27.39
N ASP A 241 10.63 5.08 27.05
CA ASP A 241 11.35 5.03 25.79
C ASP A 241 10.41 4.83 24.60
N ALA A 242 9.34 4.04 24.77
CA ALA A 242 8.28 3.91 23.77
C ALA A 242 7.54 5.25 23.56
N ALA A 243 7.16 5.92 24.66
CA ALA A 243 6.51 7.23 24.57
C ALA A 243 7.42 8.29 23.91
N ASP A 244 8.71 8.28 24.22
CA ASP A 244 9.70 9.16 23.59
C ASP A 244 9.84 8.88 22.09
N PHE A 245 9.89 7.61 21.69
CA PHE A 245 9.92 7.19 20.29
C PHE A 245 8.71 7.74 19.52
N ILE A 246 7.51 7.56 20.06
CA ILE A 246 6.27 8.07 19.45
C ILE A 246 6.29 9.59 19.35
N ASN A 247 6.62 10.28 20.45
CA ASN A 247 6.67 11.74 20.52
C ASN A 247 7.64 12.33 19.48
N ASN A 248 8.75 11.66 19.21
CA ASN A 248 9.73 12.10 18.24
C ASN A 248 9.30 11.81 16.78
N LEU A 249 8.49 10.77 16.53
CA LEU A 249 7.94 10.47 15.21
C LEU A 249 6.79 11.39 14.81
N ILE A 250 5.87 11.73 15.75
CA ILE A 250 4.70 12.57 15.44
C ILE A 250 5.00 14.08 15.48
N GLN A 251 6.28 14.46 15.40
CA GLN A 251 6.67 15.88 15.30
C GLN A 251 6.05 16.53 14.07
N ARG A 252 5.34 17.66 14.28
CA ARG A 252 4.68 18.40 13.21
C ARG A 252 5.69 18.98 12.21
N LYS A 253 6.82 19.50 12.71
CA LYS A 253 7.90 20.03 11.88
C LYS A 253 8.75 18.88 11.36
N PRO A 254 8.84 18.64 10.03
CA PRO A 254 9.58 17.52 9.47
C PRO A 254 11.05 17.47 9.91
N SER A 255 11.73 18.61 9.98
CA SER A 255 13.15 18.70 10.38
C SER A 255 13.42 18.31 11.85
N SER A 256 12.39 18.30 12.70
CA SER A 256 12.47 17.86 14.10
C SER A 256 12.03 16.40 14.28
N ARG A 257 11.48 15.79 13.21
CA ARG A 257 10.95 14.44 13.24
C ARG A 257 12.07 13.40 13.25
N LEU A 258 11.93 12.37 14.09
CA LEU A 258 12.85 11.23 14.09
C LEU A 258 12.87 10.57 12.71
N GLY A 259 14.05 10.29 12.19
CA GLY A 259 14.25 9.76 10.84
C GLY A 259 14.45 10.82 9.76
N PHE A 260 14.31 12.13 10.07
CA PHE A 260 14.54 13.17 9.07
C PHE A 260 15.95 13.12 8.44
N LYS A 261 16.96 12.72 9.21
CA LYS A 261 18.35 12.53 8.73
C LYS A 261 18.62 11.09 8.23
N GLY A 262 17.58 10.30 8.06
CA GLY A 262 17.64 8.92 7.57
C GLY A 262 17.16 7.89 8.58
N ILE A 263 16.83 6.70 8.08
CA ILE A 263 16.22 5.59 8.84
C ILE A 263 17.10 5.10 10.01
N ASN A 264 18.42 5.28 9.93
CA ASN A 264 19.33 4.89 10.99
C ASN A 264 19.06 5.62 12.31
N GLN A 265 18.54 6.87 12.29
CA GLN A 265 18.12 7.56 13.51
C GLN A 265 17.01 6.77 14.23
N ILE A 266 16.10 6.18 13.47
CA ILE A 266 14.98 5.39 13.99
C ILE A 266 15.49 4.08 14.57
N LYS A 267 16.35 3.38 13.84
CA LYS A 267 16.94 2.09 14.26
C LYS A 267 17.84 2.21 15.50
N GLN A 268 18.47 3.36 15.71
CA GLN A 268 19.36 3.66 16.84
C GLN A 268 18.63 4.29 18.04
N HIS A 269 17.31 4.49 17.95
CA HIS A 269 16.57 5.03 19.06
C HIS A 269 16.63 4.08 20.27
N LYS A 270 16.72 4.60 21.49
CA LYS A 270 16.87 3.84 22.73
C LYS A 270 15.78 2.79 22.96
N TRP A 271 14.57 3.00 22.42
CA TRP A 271 13.50 2.00 22.46
C TRP A 271 13.89 0.69 21.75
N PHE A 272 14.77 0.74 20.77
CA PHE A 272 15.29 -0.43 20.04
C PHE A 272 16.66 -0.91 20.56
N ASN A 273 17.13 -0.47 21.74
CA ASN A 273 18.34 -1.02 22.33
C ASN A 273 18.22 -2.54 22.46
N HIS A 274 19.29 -3.24 22.07
CA HIS A 274 19.37 -4.71 22.03
C HIS A 274 18.42 -5.41 21.06
N PHE A 275 17.76 -4.67 20.14
CA PHE A 275 16.91 -5.25 19.12
C PHE A 275 17.75 -5.75 17.93
N SER A 276 17.65 -7.05 17.60
CA SER A 276 18.42 -7.66 16.52
C SER A 276 17.77 -7.43 15.16
N TRP A 277 18.13 -6.34 14.48
CA TRP A 277 17.66 -6.04 13.12
C TRP A 277 18.00 -7.15 12.12
N LYS A 278 19.18 -7.80 12.28
CA LYS A 278 19.59 -8.90 11.40
C LYS A 278 18.70 -10.14 11.59
N ASP A 279 18.36 -10.47 12.83
CA ASP A 279 17.52 -11.63 13.10
C ASP A 279 16.07 -11.38 12.69
N LEU A 280 15.56 -10.14 12.86
CA LEU A 280 14.26 -9.75 12.32
C LEU A 280 14.25 -9.88 10.79
N TYR A 281 15.24 -9.30 10.08
CA TYR A 281 15.35 -9.39 8.62
C TYR A 281 15.35 -10.84 8.12
N ASN A 282 16.06 -11.73 8.82
CA ASN A 282 16.11 -13.15 8.50
C ASN A 282 14.90 -13.95 9.03
N MET A 283 13.88 -13.28 9.56
CA MET A 283 12.66 -13.89 10.13
C MET A 283 12.96 -14.95 11.20
N ARG A 284 13.96 -14.69 12.08
CA ARG A 284 14.39 -15.56 13.17
C ARG A 284 13.82 -15.18 14.53
N ILE A 285 13.29 -13.95 14.67
CA ILE A 285 12.59 -13.51 15.87
C ILE A 285 11.17 -14.01 15.80
N GLU A 286 10.74 -14.84 16.73
CA GLU A 286 9.34 -15.25 16.81
C GLU A 286 8.44 -14.05 17.09
N SER A 287 7.35 -13.93 16.36
CA SER A 287 6.38 -12.87 16.59
C SER A 287 5.71 -13.06 17.96
N PRO A 288 5.65 -12.02 18.79
CA PRO A 288 4.92 -12.08 20.05
C PRO A 288 3.39 -12.08 19.85
N TYR A 289 2.92 -11.84 18.63
CA TYR A 289 1.51 -11.87 18.25
C TYR A 289 1.33 -12.80 17.04
N ILE A 290 0.51 -13.84 17.21
CA ILE A 290 0.17 -14.79 16.15
C ILE A 290 -1.32 -14.61 15.82
N PRO A 291 -1.68 -14.25 14.57
CA PRO A 291 -3.08 -14.18 14.17
C PRO A 291 -3.75 -15.55 14.29
N SER A 292 -5.06 -15.57 14.53
CA SER A 292 -5.84 -16.82 14.57
C SER A 292 -5.71 -17.56 13.22
N TYR A 293 -5.83 -18.89 13.27
CA TYR A 293 -5.75 -19.74 12.07
C TYR A 293 -6.94 -19.58 11.11
N GLU A 294 -7.98 -18.88 11.52
CA GLU A 294 -9.11 -18.57 10.68
C GLU A 294 -8.70 -17.56 9.60
N ASP A 295 -9.29 -17.70 8.40
CA ASP A 295 -9.11 -16.70 7.35
C ASP A 295 -9.68 -15.35 7.84
N ASN A 296 -8.81 -14.40 8.14
CA ASN A 296 -9.18 -13.08 8.66
C ASN A 296 -9.56 -12.11 7.51
N PHE A 297 -10.35 -12.59 6.57
CA PHE A 297 -10.91 -11.78 5.51
C PHE A 297 -12.30 -11.29 5.90
N ASP A 298 -12.58 -10.01 5.64
CA ASP A 298 -13.90 -9.44 5.90
C ASP A 298 -14.96 -10.07 4.98
N SER A 299 -15.88 -10.86 5.57
CA SER A 299 -16.97 -11.53 4.86
C SER A 299 -17.92 -10.57 4.13
N ASN A 300 -17.95 -9.29 4.49
CA ASN A 300 -18.77 -8.28 3.81
C ASN A 300 -18.36 -8.03 2.36
N TYR A 301 -17.19 -8.48 1.93
CA TYR A 301 -16.75 -8.37 0.54
C TYR A 301 -17.26 -9.49 -0.36
N CYS A 302 -17.83 -10.56 0.20
CA CYS A 302 -18.22 -11.77 -0.56
C CYS A 302 -19.51 -11.63 -1.39
N GLU A 303 -20.37 -10.63 -1.17
CA GLU A 303 -21.79 -10.74 -1.58
C GLU A 303 -22.31 -9.72 -2.60
N ARG A 304 -21.52 -9.06 -3.43
CA ARG A 304 -22.12 -8.22 -4.51
C ARG A 304 -21.44 -8.44 -5.84
N GLU A 305 -22.17 -9.02 -6.79
CA GLU A 305 -21.87 -8.85 -8.22
C GLU A 305 -22.05 -7.37 -8.56
N ASP A 306 -20.94 -6.70 -8.91
CA ASP A 306 -21.01 -5.35 -9.43
C ASP A 306 -21.44 -5.45 -10.90
N ASN A 307 -22.66 -5.06 -11.22
CA ASN A 307 -23.09 -4.90 -12.60
C ASN A 307 -22.24 -3.82 -13.27
N ILE A 308 -21.67 -4.14 -14.42
CA ILE A 308 -20.94 -3.19 -15.25
C ILE A 308 -21.92 -2.09 -15.67
N SER A 309 -21.61 -0.84 -15.37
CA SER A 309 -22.47 0.30 -15.79
C SER A 309 -22.45 0.45 -17.31
N GLN A 310 -23.53 1.03 -17.87
CA GLN A 310 -23.57 1.30 -19.32
C GLN A 310 -22.39 2.18 -19.76
N GLN A 311 -22.01 3.17 -18.95
CA GLN A 311 -20.87 4.05 -19.21
C GLN A 311 -19.54 3.26 -19.23
N GLU A 312 -19.36 2.34 -18.30
CA GLU A 312 -18.18 1.46 -18.27
C GLU A 312 -18.10 0.57 -19.52
N GLN A 313 -19.24 0.02 -19.96
CA GLN A 313 -19.31 -0.79 -21.17
C GLN A 313 -18.99 0.01 -22.45
N GLU A 314 -19.50 1.24 -22.56
CA GLU A 314 -19.20 2.14 -23.69
C GLU A 314 -17.71 2.50 -23.71
N LEU A 315 -17.11 2.75 -22.54
CA LEU A 315 -15.68 3.04 -22.44
C LEU A 315 -14.81 1.83 -22.79
N LEU A 316 -15.20 0.62 -22.36
CA LEU A 316 -14.52 -0.63 -22.78
C LEU A 316 -14.54 -0.80 -24.30
N ASN A 317 -15.66 -0.53 -24.95
CA ASN A 317 -15.77 -0.60 -26.42
C ASN A 317 -14.84 0.44 -27.10
N LYS A 318 -14.72 1.65 -26.57
CA LYS A 318 -13.75 2.66 -27.04
C LYS A 318 -12.32 2.21 -26.85
N ILE A 319 -11.99 1.58 -25.73
CA ILE A 319 -10.65 1.03 -25.46
C ILE A 319 -10.30 -0.06 -26.48
N LYS A 320 -11.22 -0.99 -26.75
CA LYS A 320 -11.03 -2.07 -27.72
C LYS A 320 -10.82 -1.56 -29.15
N SER A 321 -11.48 -0.49 -29.55
CA SER A 321 -11.41 0.07 -30.91
C SER A 321 -10.25 1.04 -31.14
N SER A 322 -9.63 1.57 -30.08
CA SER A 322 -8.59 2.60 -30.19
C SER A 322 -7.18 2.03 -29.98
N GLU A 323 -6.32 2.17 -30.98
CA GLU A 323 -4.90 1.80 -30.87
C GLU A 323 -4.16 2.59 -29.79
N GLN A 324 -4.56 3.84 -29.51
CA GLN A 324 -3.98 4.65 -28.45
C GLN A 324 -4.18 3.99 -27.08
N TYR A 325 -5.37 3.47 -26.78
CA TYR A 325 -5.66 2.81 -25.51
C TYR A 325 -4.99 1.44 -25.40
N LYS A 326 -4.86 0.69 -26.50
CA LYS A 326 -4.15 -0.59 -26.53
C LYS A 326 -2.67 -0.44 -26.17
N THR A 327 -2.05 0.69 -26.53
CA THR A 327 -0.63 0.95 -26.27
C THR A 327 -0.34 1.41 -24.84
N ILE A 328 -1.32 2.03 -24.13
CA ILE A 328 -1.14 2.54 -22.76
C ILE A 328 -0.67 1.44 -21.80
N PHE A 329 -1.23 0.24 -21.89
CA PHE A 329 -0.93 -0.87 -20.98
C PHE A 329 0.00 -1.93 -21.58
N LYS A 330 0.62 -1.66 -22.75
CA LYS A 330 1.44 -2.64 -23.49
C LYS A 330 2.53 -3.30 -22.65
N ASN A 331 3.11 -2.59 -21.69
CA ASN A 331 4.22 -3.06 -20.87
C ASN A 331 3.77 -3.54 -19.48
N PHE A 332 2.51 -3.91 -19.30
CA PHE A 332 1.99 -4.33 -17.99
C PHE A 332 2.40 -5.75 -17.60
N LEU A 333 3.03 -6.51 -18.50
CA LEU A 333 3.45 -7.88 -18.26
C LEU A 333 4.68 -7.95 -17.34
N PHE A 334 4.63 -8.82 -16.31
CA PHE A 334 5.76 -9.13 -15.42
C PHE A 334 5.69 -10.57 -14.95
N PHE A 335 6.86 -11.21 -14.87
CA PHE A 335 7.02 -12.56 -14.30
C PHE A 335 8.18 -12.54 -13.31
N ASN A 336 7.90 -12.93 -12.07
CA ASN A 336 8.94 -13.15 -11.09
C ASN A 336 9.33 -14.65 -11.14
N MET A 337 10.54 -14.94 -11.63
CA MET A 337 11.09 -16.30 -11.64
C MET A 337 11.77 -16.66 -10.31
N TYR A 338 11.39 -16.01 -9.21
CA TYR A 338 11.98 -16.28 -7.91
C TYR A 338 11.37 -17.57 -7.33
N ASP A 339 12.19 -18.63 -7.23
CA ASP A 339 11.83 -19.85 -6.50
C ASP A 339 12.15 -19.63 -5.02
N GLU A 340 11.15 -19.47 -4.18
CA GLU A 340 11.29 -19.31 -2.72
C GLU A 340 11.99 -20.50 -2.05
N ARG A 341 12.15 -21.65 -2.74
CA ARG A 341 12.82 -22.85 -2.23
C ARG A 341 14.34 -22.84 -2.41
N SER A 342 14.85 -21.94 -3.24
CA SER A 342 16.28 -21.78 -3.44
C SER A 342 16.76 -20.47 -2.81
N ASN A 343 17.48 -20.57 -1.70
CA ASN A 343 18.21 -19.45 -1.07
C ASN A 343 19.39 -18.93 -1.94
N SER A 344 19.38 -19.20 -3.24
CA SER A 344 20.38 -18.76 -4.21
C SER A 344 19.79 -17.66 -5.09
N GLN A 345 20.41 -16.48 -5.02
CA GLN A 345 20.20 -15.36 -5.94
C GLN A 345 20.44 -15.83 -7.38
N LYS A 346 19.40 -16.17 -8.12
CA LYS A 346 19.47 -16.21 -9.57
C LYS A 346 19.22 -14.80 -10.08
N THR A 347 20.22 -14.28 -10.76
CA THR A 347 20.24 -12.97 -11.44
C THR A 347 18.96 -12.72 -12.21
N PHE A 348 18.34 -11.57 -11.94
CA PHE A 348 17.20 -11.04 -12.69
C PHE A 348 17.53 -10.99 -14.18
N ILE A 349 16.87 -11.80 -14.99
CA ILE A 349 16.83 -11.60 -16.44
C ILE A 349 15.59 -10.78 -16.70
N ASN A 350 15.76 -9.45 -16.84
CA ASN A 350 14.73 -8.56 -17.32
C ASN A 350 14.47 -8.92 -18.80
N PRO A 351 13.29 -9.45 -19.18
CA PRO A 351 13.01 -9.81 -20.57
C PRO A 351 13.11 -8.62 -21.52
N HIS A 352 13.05 -7.38 -21.03
CA HIS A 352 13.21 -6.16 -21.82
C HIS A 352 14.67 -5.84 -22.20
N LYS A 353 15.69 -6.37 -21.51
CA LYS A 353 17.09 -6.14 -21.92
C LYS A 353 17.45 -6.73 -23.30
N LYS A 354 16.71 -7.71 -23.77
CA LYS A 354 16.92 -8.28 -25.12
C LYS A 354 16.36 -7.42 -26.26
N TYR A 355 15.51 -6.42 -25.93
CA TYR A 355 14.94 -5.49 -26.92
C TYR A 355 15.66 -4.13 -26.96
N GLU A 356 16.35 -3.72 -25.89
CA GLU A 356 17.05 -2.41 -25.83
C GLU A 356 18.39 -2.41 -26.58
N GLU A 357 19.05 -3.56 -26.76
CA GLU A 357 20.31 -3.63 -27.55
C GLU A 357 20.12 -3.41 -29.07
N LYS A 358 18.88 -3.30 -29.57
CA LYS A 358 18.61 -3.02 -30.98
C LYS A 358 18.07 -1.60 -31.27
N GLN A 359 17.94 -0.72 -30.28
CA GLN A 359 17.48 0.67 -30.45
C GLN A 359 18.30 1.70 -29.69
N ALA A 360 19.61 1.53 -29.63
CA ALA A 360 20.50 2.62 -29.27
C ALA A 360 20.78 3.46 -30.51
N TYR A 361 19.91 4.42 -30.81
CA TYR A 361 20.15 5.67 -31.57
C TYR A 361 18.81 6.34 -31.93
N SER A 362 18.26 7.09 -30.97
CA SER A 362 17.51 8.34 -31.19
C SER A 362 17.05 8.92 -29.84
N SER A 363 17.49 10.13 -29.56
CA SER A 363 17.13 10.92 -28.39
C SER A 363 15.63 11.19 -28.30
N PRO A 364 15.02 11.16 -27.10
CA PRO A 364 13.60 11.48 -26.95
C PRO A 364 13.37 12.99 -27.05
N GLN A 365 12.69 13.40 -28.11
CA GLN A 365 12.02 14.70 -28.14
C GLN A 365 10.93 14.72 -27.06
N LYS A 366 10.86 15.82 -26.30
CA LYS A 366 9.83 16.12 -25.32
C LYS A 366 8.44 15.98 -25.92
N LEU A 367 7.73 14.93 -25.61
CA LEU A 367 6.29 14.84 -25.86
C LEU A 367 5.59 15.75 -24.84
N LYS A 368 5.11 16.89 -25.33
CA LYS A 368 4.12 17.71 -24.62
C LYS A 368 2.84 16.88 -24.48
N SER A 369 2.36 16.79 -23.25
CA SER A 369 1.08 16.18 -22.91
C SER A 369 -0.07 16.91 -23.64
N THR A 370 -0.60 16.32 -24.67
CA THR A 370 -1.90 16.66 -25.24
C THR A 370 -2.85 15.50 -24.98
N ILE A 371 -3.43 15.50 -23.78
CA ILE A 371 -4.65 14.77 -23.51
C ILE A 371 -5.78 15.69 -23.97
N PRO A 372 -6.73 15.28 -24.82
CA PRO A 372 -7.86 16.09 -25.17
C PRO A 372 -8.69 16.38 -23.92
N GLN A 373 -8.83 17.66 -23.56
CA GLN A 373 -9.75 18.09 -22.52
C GLN A 373 -11.18 17.79 -22.99
N LEU A 374 -11.91 17.01 -22.22
CA LEU A 374 -13.36 16.93 -22.30
C LEU A 374 -13.94 18.31 -21.96
N SER A 375 -14.93 18.77 -22.76
CA SER A 375 -15.59 20.05 -22.66
C SER A 375 -16.05 20.38 -21.24
N ASP A 376 -15.99 21.67 -20.90
CA ASP A 376 -16.23 22.21 -19.54
C ASP A 376 -17.65 21.99 -18.97
N GLU A 377 -18.59 21.43 -19.72
CA GLU A 377 -19.95 21.14 -19.27
C GLU A 377 -20.08 19.99 -18.28
N ALA A 378 -19.02 19.17 -18.10
CA ALA A 378 -19.03 18.05 -17.14
C ALA A 378 -18.47 18.41 -15.75
N LYS A 379 -18.05 19.66 -15.53
CA LYS A 379 -17.36 20.06 -14.28
C LYS A 379 -18.30 20.48 -13.14
N GLU A 380 -19.57 20.73 -13.39
CA GLU A 380 -20.48 21.27 -12.36
C GLU A 380 -21.29 20.23 -11.57
N THR A 381 -21.33 18.95 -11.97
CA THR A 381 -22.20 17.96 -11.30
C THR A 381 -21.51 17.01 -10.35
N ASN A 382 -20.17 17.08 -10.15
CA ASN A 382 -19.42 16.15 -9.31
C ASN A 382 -18.78 16.77 -8.05
N LYS A 383 -19.41 17.82 -7.49
CA LYS A 383 -19.16 18.22 -6.10
C LYS A 383 -20.25 17.59 -5.22
N PHE A 384 -19.90 16.69 -4.37
CA PHE A 384 -20.71 15.92 -3.40
C PHE A 384 -21.06 14.50 -3.87
N ASN A 385 -20.25 13.56 -3.42
CA ASN A 385 -20.63 12.28 -2.81
C ASN A 385 -19.46 11.30 -2.77
N LEU A 386 -18.53 11.54 -1.87
CA LEU A 386 -17.59 10.52 -1.37
C LEU A 386 -17.51 10.71 0.15
N PHE A 387 -18.02 9.72 0.86
CA PHE A 387 -18.10 9.56 2.31
C PHE A 387 -19.45 9.93 2.95
N SER A 388 -20.34 8.95 2.99
CA SER A 388 -21.37 8.84 4.03
C SER A 388 -20.88 7.83 5.07
N PRO A 389 -20.64 8.21 6.32
CA PRO A 389 -20.42 7.26 7.40
C PRO A 389 -21.76 6.65 7.82
N ARG A 390 -21.92 5.35 7.73
CA ARG A 390 -23.05 4.68 8.40
C ARG A 390 -22.87 4.77 9.90
N ASN A 391 -23.70 5.57 10.54
CA ASN A 391 -23.93 5.63 11.97
C ASN A 391 -24.37 4.25 12.50
N ASN A 392 -23.51 3.53 13.17
CA ASN A 392 -23.91 2.53 14.16
C ASN A 392 -24.08 3.24 15.50
N LYS A 393 -25.31 3.64 15.82
CA LYS A 393 -25.72 4.01 17.16
C LYS A 393 -25.70 2.75 18.04
N ILE A 394 -24.63 2.58 18.80
CA ILE A 394 -24.66 1.70 19.97
C ILE A 394 -25.40 2.47 21.07
N LYS A 395 -26.62 2.04 21.37
CA LYS A 395 -27.36 2.48 22.55
C LYS A 395 -26.70 1.89 23.79
N HIS A 396 -26.08 2.74 24.59
CA HIS A 396 -25.82 2.42 25.98
C HIS A 396 -27.15 2.37 26.73
N HIS A 397 -27.49 1.22 27.30
CA HIS A 397 -28.35 1.12 28.47
C HIS A 397 -27.47 0.71 29.65
N ILE A 398 -27.45 1.65 30.63
CA ILE A 398 -27.12 1.56 32.07
C ILE A 398 -25.74 0.97 32.38
#